data_c9571e0f929a59118d3d676e1da0cf7d
#
_entry.id   c9571e0f929a59118d3d676e1da0cf7d
#
_cell.length_a   1.000
_cell.length_b   1.000
_cell.length_c   1.000
_cell.angle_alpha   90.00
_cell.angle_beta   90.00
_cell.angle_gamma   90.00
#
_symmetry.space_group_name_H-M   'P 1'
#
loop_
_entity.id
_entity.type
_entity.pdbx_description
1 polymer ?
#
loop_
_entity_poly.entity_id
_entity_poly.type
_entity_poly.pdbx_seq_one_letter_code
_entity_poly.pdbx_strand_id
1 'polypeptide(L)'
;MNDFIASPLPTPADIQRALADGVTIVTATQRLARQLKRACGSSRDVVATTPRVFSVERWLANTWGAIAESDEQPKRLLSVAEAETLWHQVVSAQIAASPHFSLIQPETASKLGARCRSMLKAHRVPLSSDSVRASFEMESDTSCFLSWVDHIDMRLKTEGWLMVEDIADVIAQAGHPKDAELWFLSEEPMTPALRHAFTGRFHQVRWFRSEVLTSPLPTLVFDTREIEIKEAARWGQKQHEENRQAVIILSDYQRDRALLEHHLRSFFGVSDRVFTDLPVNFSRGIELSKVPMFRDAVLLLKLITHGLDRHEISALVRSPFFAWNDRELNDK
;
A
#
# COMPACT_ATOMS: atom_id res chain seq x y z
N MET A 1 25.21 1.13 19.04
CA MET A 1 23.97 0.79 18.33
C MET A 1 22.84 1.31 19.21
N ASN A 2 22.36 2.56 18.98
CA ASN A 2 21.25 3.09 19.77
C ASN A 2 19.98 2.37 19.33
N ASP A 3 19.53 1.43 20.14
CA ASP A 3 18.23 0.81 19.93
C ASP A 3 17.16 1.89 20.07
N PHE A 4 16.44 2.16 18.96
CA PHE A 4 15.28 3.05 19.01
C PHE A 4 14.20 2.36 19.85
N ILE A 5 14.19 2.67 21.14
CA ILE A 5 13.14 2.21 22.05
C ILE A 5 11.89 3.03 21.75
N ALA A 6 10.78 2.34 21.52
CA ALA A 6 9.50 2.99 21.30
C ALA A 6 9.03 3.64 22.61
N SER A 7 8.60 4.88 22.51
CA SER A 7 7.89 5.59 23.57
C SER A 7 6.36 5.38 23.46
N PRO A 8 5.59 5.53 24.54
CA PRO A 8 4.14 5.53 24.46
C PRO A 8 3.63 6.67 23.55
N LEU A 9 2.45 6.48 22.95
CA LEU A 9 1.88 7.48 22.08
C LEU A 9 1.75 8.84 22.79
N PRO A 10 2.12 9.94 22.11
CA PRO A 10 1.98 11.28 22.67
C PRO A 10 0.51 11.67 22.76
N THR A 11 0.18 12.48 23.76
CA THR A 11 -1.17 13.04 23.88
C THR A 11 -1.45 14.03 22.73
N PRO A 12 -2.74 14.34 22.43
CA PRO A 12 -3.07 15.38 21.46
C PRO A 12 -2.43 16.74 21.76
N ALA A 13 -2.28 17.09 23.04
CA ALA A 13 -1.64 18.32 23.46
C ALA A 13 -0.12 18.30 23.17
N ASP A 14 0.54 17.17 23.37
CA ASP A 14 1.97 17.03 23.04
C ASP A 14 2.20 17.11 21.54
N ILE A 15 1.31 16.53 20.73
CA ILE A 15 1.35 16.62 19.27
C ILE A 15 1.20 18.07 18.81
N GLN A 16 0.25 18.82 19.37
CA GLN A 16 0.05 20.23 19.02
C GLN A 16 1.29 21.08 19.38
N ARG A 17 1.86 20.85 20.57
CA ARG A 17 3.09 21.53 21.01
C ARG A 17 4.26 21.20 20.09
N ALA A 18 4.50 19.93 19.80
CA ALA A 18 5.58 19.50 18.91
C ALA A 18 5.47 20.12 17.51
N LEU A 19 4.26 20.22 16.95
CA LEU A 19 4.01 20.87 15.66
C LEU A 19 4.27 22.39 15.71
N ALA A 20 3.92 23.05 16.82
CA ALA A 20 4.22 24.47 17.03
C ALA A 20 5.74 24.70 17.12
N ASP A 21 6.49 23.79 17.73
CA ASP A 21 7.96 23.81 17.82
C ASP A 21 8.66 23.38 16.51
N GLY A 22 7.89 23.14 15.44
CA GLY A 22 8.44 22.81 14.11
C GLY A 22 8.82 21.34 13.92
N VAL A 23 8.44 20.44 14.83
CA VAL A 23 8.66 19.00 14.71
C VAL A 23 7.92 18.46 13.49
N THR A 24 8.59 17.58 12.74
CA THR A 24 7.95 16.83 11.64
C THR A 24 7.37 15.54 12.18
N ILE A 25 6.09 15.28 11.93
CA ILE A 25 5.43 14.04 12.32
C ILE A 25 5.24 13.16 11.09
N VAL A 26 5.75 11.93 11.16
CA VAL A 26 5.57 10.91 10.12
C VAL A 26 4.81 9.74 10.70
N THR A 27 3.78 9.28 9.99
CA THR A 27 2.92 8.17 10.42
C THR A 27 3.03 7.01 9.46
N ALA A 28 2.82 5.78 9.94
CA ALA A 28 2.83 4.58 9.11
C ALA A 28 1.76 4.60 8.00
N THR A 29 0.63 5.27 8.23
CA THR A 29 -0.51 5.28 7.30
C THR A 29 -1.00 6.68 6.96
N GLN A 30 -1.46 6.86 5.72
CA GLN A 30 -2.07 8.11 5.27
C GLN A 30 -3.34 8.47 6.05
N ARG A 31 -4.08 7.46 6.54
CA ARG A 31 -5.29 7.65 7.34
C ARG A 31 -4.97 8.35 8.66
N LEU A 32 -3.96 7.86 9.37
CA LEU A 32 -3.51 8.46 10.63
C LEU A 32 -2.99 9.89 10.41
N ALA A 33 -2.20 10.11 9.36
CA ALA A 33 -1.74 11.45 9.00
C ALA A 33 -2.89 12.44 8.75
N ARG A 34 -3.93 12.01 8.02
CA ARG A 34 -5.13 12.83 7.78
C ARG A 34 -5.92 13.10 9.06
N GLN A 35 -6.07 12.10 9.92
CA GLN A 35 -6.77 12.24 11.19
C GLN A 35 -6.07 13.24 12.10
N LEU A 36 -4.74 13.15 12.23
CA LEU A 36 -3.94 14.11 13.00
C LEU A 36 -4.03 15.53 12.41
N LYS A 37 -3.94 15.68 11.09
CA LYS A 37 -4.12 16.99 10.44
C LYS A 37 -5.49 17.61 10.76
N ARG A 38 -6.56 16.83 10.72
CA ARG A 38 -7.90 17.31 11.05
C ARG A 38 -8.01 17.70 12.52
N ALA A 39 -7.47 16.89 13.43
CA ALA A 39 -7.48 17.18 14.85
C ALA A 39 -6.72 18.47 15.20
N CYS A 40 -5.59 18.74 14.50
CA CYS A 40 -4.78 19.96 14.70
C CYS A 40 -5.39 21.18 13.98
N GLY A 41 -6.15 21.00 12.90
CA GLY A 41 -6.72 22.11 12.11
C GLY A 41 -8.11 22.58 12.57
N SER A 42 -8.67 22.03 13.65
CA SER A 42 -10.04 22.33 14.10
C SER A 42 -10.23 23.71 14.77
N SER A 43 -9.17 24.49 14.91
CA SER A 43 -9.26 25.89 15.35
C SER A 43 -9.68 26.78 14.17
N ARG A 44 -10.97 27.11 14.10
CA ARG A 44 -11.67 27.66 12.92
C ARG A 44 -11.34 29.10 12.52
N ASP A 45 -10.57 29.85 13.29
CA ASP A 45 -10.53 31.31 13.14
C ASP A 45 -9.17 31.91 12.73
N VAL A 46 -8.15 31.10 12.44
CA VAL A 46 -6.83 31.63 12.04
C VAL A 46 -6.30 30.86 10.82
N VAL A 47 -5.82 31.61 9.84
CA VAL A 47 -5.01 31.05 8.74
C VAL A 47 -3.73 30.49 9.36
N ALA A 48 -3.72 29.20 9.62
CA ALA A 48 -2.57 28.51 10.17
C ALA A 48 -1.75 27.85 9.06
N THR A 49 -0.45 27.77 9.24
CA THR A 49 0.43 26.99 8.37
C THR A 49 0.03 25.53 8.41
N THR A 50 0.07 24.87 7.25
CA THR A 50 -0.25 23.43 7.17
C THR A 50 0.68 22.62 8.08
N PRO A 51 0.15 21.84 9.05
CA PRO A 51 0.98 21.09 9.97
C PRO A 51 1.87 20.08 9.22
N ARG A 52 3.11 19.97 9.65
CA ARG A 52 4.13 19.06 9.07
C ARG A 52 3.86 17.60 9.47
N VAL A 53 2.71 17.09 9.07
CA VAL A 53 2.28 15.70 9.32
C VAL A 53 2.18 14.97 8.00
N PHE A 54 2.85 13.84 7.85
CA PHE A 54 2.92 13.08 6.60
C PHE A 54 2.75 11.57 6.87
N SER A 55 2.28 10.82 5.88
CA SER A 55 2.56 9.38 5.85
C SER A 55 4.00 9.13 5.37
N VAL A 56 4.56 7.95 5.66
CA VAL A 56 5.90 7.55 5.17
C VAL A 56 6.02 7.78 3.67
N GLU A 57 5.07 7.26 2.89
CA GLU A 57 5.08 7.40 1.42
C GLU A 57 5.11 8.88 0.98
N ARG A 58 4.27 9.70 1.61
CA ARG A 58 4.19 11.12 1.26
C ARG A 58 5.43 11.89 1.68
N TRP A 59 6.01 11.54 2.83
CA TRP A 59 7.25 12.15 3.30
C TRP A 59 8.40 11.82 2.35
N LEU A 60 8.56 10.54 1.98
CA LEU A 60 9.57 10.09 1.02
C LEU A 60 9.41 10.82 -0.32
N ALA A 61 8.19 10.85 -0.87
CA ALA A 61 7.93 11.50 -2.15
C ALA A 61 8.21 13.01 -2.12
N ASN A 62 7.79 13.73 -1.06
CA ASN A 62 8.03 15.16 -0.94
C ASN A 62 9.51 15.48 -0.75
N THR A 63 10.21 14.68 0.07
CA THR A 63 11.64 14.87 0.33
C THR A 63 12.46 14.58 -0.92
N TRP A 64 12.11 13.50 -1.66
CA TRP A 64 12.70 13.22 -2.96
C TRP A 64 12.45 14.34 -3.95
N GLY A 65 11.22 14.86 -4.07
CA GLY A 65 10.89 15.97 -4.96
C GLY A 65 11.76 17.19 -4.70
N ALA A 66 11.94 17.57 -3.44
CA ALA A 66 12.81 18.70 -3.07
C ALA A 66 14.29 18.45 -3.41
N ILE A 67 14.78 17.21 -3.27
CA ILE A 67 16.15 16.84 -3.68
C ILE A 67 16.28 16.93 -5.20
N ALA A 68 15.32 16.38 -5.94
CA ALA A 68 15.32 16.37 -7.41
C ALA A 68 15.24 17.79 -8.00
N GLU A 69 14.52 18.72 -7.36
CA GLU A 69 14.47 20.12 -7.78
C GLU A 69 15.80 20.86 -7.59
N SER A 70 16.64 20.41 -6.68
CA SER A 70 17.97 21.02 -6.40
C SER A 70 19.12 20.32 -7.12
N ASP A 71 18.89 19.21 -7.77
CA ASP A 71 19.88 18.43 -8.50
C ASP A 71 19.94 18.87 -9.99
N GLU A 72 21.13 19.10 -10.51
CA GLU A 72 21.31 19.46 -11.93
C GLU A 72 20.95 18.31 -12.88
N GLN A 73 21.06 17.07 -12.43
CA GLN A 73 20.74 15.87 -13.20
C GLN A 73 19.91 14.89 -12.35
N PRO A 74 18.65 15.23 -12.03
CA PRO A 74 17.83 14.41 -11.17
C PRO A 74 17.52 13.08 -11.84
N LYS A 75 17.66 11.98 -11.09
CA LYS A 75 17.18 10.69 -11.54
C LYS A 75 15.68 10.71 -11.71
N ARG A 76 15.18 10.04 -12.74
CA ARG A 76 13.74 9.91 -12.96
C ARG A 76 13.16 8.80 -12.07
N LEU A 77 12.20 9.15 -11.21
CA LEU A 77 11.46 8.16 -10.43
C LEU A 77 10.45 7.43 -11.33
N LEU A 78 10.57 6.11 -11.37
CA LEU A 78 9.62 5.26 -12.10
C LEU A 78 8.29 5.16 -11.33
N SER A 79 7.18 5.24 -12.04
CA SER A 79 5.88 4.87 -11.52
C SER A 79 5.81 3.36 -11.28
N VAL A 80 4.81 2.90 -10.50
CA VAL A 80 4.60 1.48 -10.21
C VAL A 80 4.45 0.67 -11.51
N ALA A 81 3.66 1.19 -12.48
CA ALA A 81 3.44 0.51 -13.75
C ALA A 81 4.71 0.40 -14.61
N GLU A 82 5.54 1.45 -14.61
CA GLU A 82 6.83 1.45 -15.32
C GLU A 82 7.81 0.46 -14.67
N ALA A 83 7.87 0.42 -13.34
CA ALA A 83 8.70 -0.53 -12.61
C ALA A 83 8.25 -1.99 -12.88
N GLU A 84 6.95 -2.27 -12.84
CA GLU A 84 6.39 -3.58 -13.19
C GLU A 84 6.72 -3.98 -14.63
N THR A 85 6.59 -3.04 -15.57
CA THR A 85 6.94 -3.27 -16.98
C THR A 85 8.43 -3.57 -17.15
N LEU A 86 9.30 -2.83 -16.47
CA LEU A 86 10.76 -3.07 -16.51
C LEU A 86 11.10 -4.47 -15.98
N TRP A 87 10.51 -4.85 -14.82
CA TRP A 87 10.69 -6.19 -14.28
C TRP A 87 10.22 -7.28 -15.24
N HIS A 88 9.05 -7.11 -15.83
CA HIS A 88 8.53 -8.07 -16.80
C HIS A 88 9.43 -8.21 -18.04
N GLN A 89 9.94 -7.10 -18.57
CA GLN A 89 10.87 -7.09 -19.70
C GLN A 89 12.17 -7.84 -19.38
N VAL A 90 12.78 -7.58 -18.22
CA VAL A 90 14.04 -8.23 -17.81
C VAL A 90 13.85 -9.73 -17.63
N VAL A 91 12.80 -10.14 -16.91
CA VAL A 91 12.50 -11.57 -16.69
C VAL A 91 12.22 -12.28 -18.01
N SER A 92 11.38 -11.70 -18.87
CA SER A 92 11.04 -12.29 -20.17
C SER A 92 12.23 -12.40 -21.11
N ALA A 93 13.11 -11.39 -21.13
CA ALA A 93 14.34 -11.42 -21.93
C ALA A 93 15.29 -12.53 -21.49
N GLN A 94 15.43 -12.74 -20.18
CA GLN A 94 16.30 -13.79 -19.65
C GLN A 94 15.74 -15.19 -19.91
N ILE A 95 14.42 -15.39 -19.83
CA ILE A 95 13.78 -16.66 -20.21
C ILE A 95 14.06 -16.96 -21.68
N ALA A 96 13.91 -15.97 -22.57
CA ALA A 96 14.15 -16.13 -24.00
C ALA A 96 15.63 -16.47 -24.32
N ALA A 97 16.56 -15.97 -23.50
CA ALA A 97 18.00 -16.23 -23.66
C ALA A 97 18.46 -17.57 -23.07
N SER A 98 17.66 -18.26 -22.27
CA SER A 98 18.04 -19.46 -21.52
C SER A 98 17.28 -20.69 -22.03
N PRO A 99 17.85 -21.52 -22.89
CA PRO A 99 17.13 -22.65 -23.49
C PRO A 99 16.70 -23.75 -22.51
N HIS A 100 17.29 -23.75 -21.31
CA HIS A 100 17.01 -24.76 -20.25
C HIS A 100 16.15 -24.23 -19.10
N PHE A 101 15.74 -22.98 -19.18
CA PHE A 101 14.94 -22.33 -18.12
C PHE A 101 13.62 -21.85 -18.72
N SER A 102 12.51 -22.43 -18.26
CA SER A 102 11.17 -22.00 -18.65
C SER A 102 10.33 -21.67 -17.42
N LEU A 103 9.71 -20.51 -17.41
CA LEU A 103 8.74 -20.16 -16.39
C LEU A 103 7.33 -20.32 -16.94
N ILE A 104 6.46 -21.00 -16.17
CA ILE A 104 5.05 -21.17 -16.52
C ILE A 104 4.31 -19.84 -16.45
N GLN A 105 4.72 -18.95 -15.53
CA GLN A 105 4.10 -17.64 -15.28
C GLN A 105 5.14 -16.53 -15.10
N PRO A 106 5.72 -16.01 -16.19
CA PRO A 106 6.72 -14.93 -16.13
C PRO A 106 6.24 -13.68 -15.41
N GLU A 107 4.97 -13.34 -15.58
CA GLU A 107 4.36 -12.17 -14.93
C GLU A 107 4.32 -12.32 -13.39
N THR A 108 3.96 -13.50 -12.90
CA THR A 108 3.97 -13.78 -11.46
C THR A 108 5.38 -13.76 -10.90
N ALA A 109 6.34 -14.32 -11.60
CA ALA A 109 7.75 -14.33 -11.21
C ALA A 109 8.33 -12.90 -11.18
N SER A 110 8.01 -12.06 -12.15
CA SER A 110 8.47 -10.66 -12.18
C SER A 110 7.92 -9.85 -11.00
N LYS A 111 6.64 -10.01 -10.65
CA LYS A 111 6.02 -9.37 -9.48
C LYS A 111 6.66 -9.85 -8.17
N LEU A 112 6.95 -11.15 -8.06
CA LEU A 112 7.64 -11.72 -6.90
C LEU A 112 9.07 -11.17 -6.79
N GLY A 113 9.82 -11.13 -7.88
CA GLY A 113 11.17 -10.57 -7.95
C GLY A 113 11.21 -9.10 -7.52
N ALA A 114 10.28 -8.27 -8.03
CA ALA A 114 10.13 -6.88 -7.62
C ALA A 114 9.89 -6.74 -6.11
N ARG A 115 9.00 -7.56 -5.55
CA ARG A 115 8.71 -7.57 -4.12
C ARG A 115 9.91 -8.01 -3.29
N CYS A 116 10.64 -9.05 -3.72
CA CYS A 116 11.85 -9.51 -3.05
C CYS A 116 12.93 -8.42 -3.03
N ARG A 117 13.19 -7.73 -4.16
CA ARG A 117 14.14 -6.62 -4.21
C ARG A 117 13.73 -5.50 -3.26
N SER A 118 12.45 -5.11 -3.25
CA SER A 118 11.94 -4.10 -2.33
C SER A 118 12.17 -4.48 -0.86
N MET A 119 11.95 -5.73 -0.48
CA MET A 119 12.23 -6.23 0.88
C MET A 119 13.72 -6.18 1.21
N LEU A 120 14.59 -6.62 0.30
CA LEU A 120 16.05 -6.59 0.50
C LEU A 120 16.54 -5.14 0.67
N LYS A 121 16.05 -4.21 -0.13
CA LYS A 121 16.32 -2.77 0.00
C LYS A 121 15.80 -2.20 1.31
N ALA A 122 14.57 -2.52 1.71
CA ALA A 122 13.99 -2.07 2.99
C ALA A 122 14.84 -2.53 4.19
N HIS A 123 15.40 -3.73 4.12
CA HIS A 123 16.29 -4.29 5.16
C HIS A 123 17.77 -3.95 4.94
N ARG A 124 18.10 -3.23 3.87
CA ARG A 124 19.47 -2.83 3.51
C ARG A 124 20.41 -4.03 3.42
N VAL A 125 19.94 -5.12 2.82
CA VAL A 125 20.77 -6.30 2.55
C VAL A 125 21.79 -5.94 1.45
N PRO A 126 23.11 -6.05 1.71
CA PRO A 126 24.12 -5.61 0.78
C PRO A 126 24.34 -6.66 -0.31
N LEU A 127 23.53 -6.65 -1.37
CA LEU A 127 23.67 -7.57 -2.51
C LEU A 127 25.00 -7.41 -3.29
N SER A 128 25.78 -6.37 -3.00
CA SER A 128 27.15 -6.21 -3.51
C SER A 128 28.21 -6.98 -2.71
N SER A 129 27.84 -7.56 -1.55
CA SER A 129 28.76 -8.36 -0.73
C SER A 129 28.88 -9.78 -1.26
N ASP A 130 30.12 -10.27 -1.48
CA ASP A 130 30.38 -11.61 -1.99
C ASP A 130 29.79 -12.71 -1.11
N SER A 131 29.82 -12.54 0.21
CA SER A 131 29.23 -13.52 1.15
C SER A 131 27.71 -13.62 1.05
N VAL A 132 27.03 -12.48 0.81
CA VAL A 132 25.58 -12.45 0.59
C VAL A 132 25.26 -13.09 -0.75
N ARG A 133 25.99 -12.71 -1.82
CA ARG A 133 25.78 -13.28 -3.16
C ARG A 133 25.95 -14.79 -3.16
N ALA A 134 27.02 -15.29 -2.56
CA ALA A 134 27.29 -16.73 -2.46
C ALA A 134 26.10 -17.50 -1.85
N SER A 135 25.40 -16.91 -0.87
CA SER A 135 24.22 -17.54 -0.27
C SER A 135 23.04 -17.64 -1.26
N PHE A 136 22.87 -16.67 -2.15
CA PHE A 136 21.83 -16.70 -3.19
C PHE A 136 22.21 -17.61 -4.38
N GLU A 137 23.48 -17.78 -4.64
CA GLU A 137 24.01 -18.62 -5.75
C GLU A 137 23.95 -20.13 -5.46
N MET A 138 23.64 -20.52 -4.21
CA MET A 138 23.52 -21.92 -3.82
C MET A 138 22.35 -22.65 -4.49
N GLU A 139 21.29 -21.94 -4.85
CA GLU A 139 20.11 -22.50 -5.50
C GLU A 139 19.83 -21.79 -6.82
N SER A 140 19.32 -22.53 -7.80
CA SER A 140 19.07 -22.02 -9.16
C SER A 140 18.11 -20.85 -9.19
N ASP A 141 17.02 -20.91 -8.40
CA ASP A 141 15.98 -19.88 -8.39
C ASP A 141 16.47 -18.56 -7.80
N THR A 142 17.22 -18.63 -6.70
CA THR A 142 17.83 -17.44 -6.09
C THR A 142 18.97 -16.86 -6.92
N SER A 143 19.73 -17.71 -7.63
CA SER A 143 20.74 -17.30 -8.58
C SER A 143 20.12 -16.57 -9.79
N CYS A 144 19.02 -17.09 -10.34
CA CYS A 144 18.23 -16.40 -11.37
C CYS A 144 17.73 -15.04 -10.90
N PHE A 145 17.20 -14.97 -9.67
CA PHE A 145 16.74 -13.72 -9.07
C PHE A 145 17.87 -12.68 -8.97
N LEU A 146 19.09 -13.09 -8.54
CA LEU A 146 20.24 -12.18 -8.51
C LEU A 146 20.58 -11.64 -9.91
N SER A 147 20.54 -12.49 -10.92
CA SER A 147 20.76 -12.05 -12.31
C SER A 147 19.73 -11.02 -12.75
N TRP A 148 18.45 -11.19 -12.38
CA TRP A 148 17.41 -10.18 -12.67
C TRP A 148 17.70 -8.86 -11.95
N VAL A 149 18.06 -8.91 -10.67
CA VAL A 149 18.41 -7.71 -9.90
C VAL A 149 19.59 -6.98 -10.53
N ASP A 150 20.64 -7.69 -10.92
CA ASP A 150 21.81 -7.09 -11.58
C ASP A 150 21.43 -6.37 -12.89
N HIS A 151 20.58 -6.99 -13.71
CA HIS A 151 20.10 -6.36 -14.95
C HIS A 151 19.21 -5.13 -14.67
N ILE A 152 18.33 -5.21 -13.66
CA ILE A 152 17.51 -4.06 -13.23
C ILE A 152 18.42 -2.92 -12.76
N ASP A 153 19.35 -3.18 -11.84
CA ASP A 153 20.24 -2.17 -11.28
C ASP A 153 21.14 -1.54 -12.35
N MET A 154 21.61 -2.34 -13.32
CA MET A 154 22.36 -1.84 -14.47
C MET A 154 21.50 -0.90 -15.32
N ARG A 155 20.27 -1.27 -15.65
CA ARG A 155 19.36 -0.42 -16.44
C ARG A 155 19.00 0.87 -15.70
N LEU A 156 18.68 0.78 -14.40
CA LEU A 156 18.41 1.96 -13.56
C LEU A 156 19.57 2.95 -13.60
N LYS A 157 20.81 2.43 -13.52
CA LYS A 157 22.01 3.26 -13.58
C LYS A 157 22.24 3.87 -14.96
N THR A 158 22.08 3.09 -16.02
CA THR A 158 22.32 3.54 -17.41
C THR A 158 21.33 4.59 -17.84
N GLU A 159 20.06 4.42 -17.52
CA GLU A 159 18.96 5.31 -17.93
C GLU A 159 18.75 6.48 -16.95
N GLY A 160 19.48 6.55 -15.86
CA GLY A 160 19.25 7.56 -14.82
C GLY A 160 17.92 7.42 -14.11
N TRP A 161 17.42 6.20 -13.96
CA TRP A 161 16.14 5.91 -13.31
C TRP A 161 16.31 5.58 -11.84
N LEU A 162 15.21 5.68 -11.08
CA LEU A 162 15.12 5.37 -9.66
C LEU A 162 13.82 4.61 -9.39
N MET A 163 13.87 3.60 -8.55
CA MET A 163 12.66 2.93 -8.01
C MET A 163 12.30 3.48 -6.62
N VAL A 164 11.04 3.32 -6.23
CA VAL A 164 10.51 3.81 -4.96
C VAL A 164 11.30 3.29 -3.76
N GLU A 165 11.72 2.04 -3.79
CA GLU A 165 12.50 1.41 -2.72
C GLU A 165 13.93 1.95 -2.56
N ASP A 166 14.46 2.63 -3.58
CA ASP A 166 15.80 3.22 -3.54
C ASP A 166 15.80 4.66 -2.98
N ILE A 167 14.62 5.29 -2.84
CA ILE A 167 14.48 6.69 -2.40
C ILE A 167 15.09 6.91 -1.01
N ALA A 168 14.92 5.97 -0.09
CA ALA A 168 15.42 6.09 1.27
C ALA A 168 16.94 6.26 1.34
N ASP A 169 17.69 5.52 0.52
CA ASP A 169 19.15 5.64 0.46
C ASP A 169 19.58 6.97 -0.18
N VAL A 170 18.87 7.43 -1.20
CA VAL A 170 19.13 8.73 -1.83
C VAL A 170 18.91 9.88 -0.84
N ILE A 171 17.81 9.86 -0.08
CA ILE A 171 17.53 10.87 0.94
C ILE A 171 18.64 10.89 1.99
N ALA A 172 19.09 9.72 2.45
CA ALA A 172 20.14 9.63 3.45
C ALA A 172 21.50 10.19 2.98
N GLN A 173 21.78 10.09 1.67
CA GLN A 173 23.05 10.51 1.05
C GLN A 173 23.05 11.95 0.53
N ALA A 174 21.90 12.60 0.44
CA ALA A 174 21.74 13.87 -0.24
C ALA A 174 22.46 15.09 0.42
N GLY A 175 23.07 14.91 1.60
CA GLY A 175 23.92 15.93 2.24
C GLY A 175 23.23 17.25 2.60
N HIS A 176 21.90 17.32 2.56
CA HIS A 176 21.14 18.51 2.92
C HIS A 176 21.23 18.83 4.42
N PRO A 177 21.08 20.10 4.81
CA PRO A 177 20.98 20.47 6.22
C PRO A 177 19.90 19.63 6.92
N LYS A 178 20.26 19.12 8.11
CA LYS A 178 19.31 18.31 8.89
C LYS A 178 18.25 19.19 9.52
N ASP A 179 16.99 18.72 9.42
CA ASP A 179 15.89 19.26 10.22
C ASP A 179 16.07 18.90 11.70
N ALA A 180 15.42 19.65 12.62
CA ALA A 180 15.66 19.49 14.05
C ALA A 180 15.20 18.12 14.56
N GLU A 181 13.92 17.81 14.46
CA GLU A 181 13.34 16.62 15.08
C GLU A 181 12.23 15.98 14.22
N LEU A 182 12.16 14.65 14.26
CA LEU A 182 11.09 13.85 13.66
C LEU A 182 10.46 12.93 14.71
N TRP A 183 9.13 12.91 14.73
CA TRP A 183 8.35 11.94 15.48
C TRP A 183 7.75 10.91 14.51
N PHE A 184 8.09 9.65 14.70
CA PHE A 184 7.53 8.54 13.93
C PHE A 184 6.46 7.82 14.74
N LEU A 185 5.22 7.85 14.26
CA LEU A 185 4.07 7.19 14.90
C LEU A 185 3.72 5.93 14.12
N SER A 186 4.07 4.76 14.69
CA SER A 186 3.85 3.46 14.03
C SER A 186 3.81 2.35 15.06
N GLU A 187 2.91 1.39 14.87
CA GLU A 187 2.89 0.16 15.66
C GLU A 187 4.06 -0.77 15.29
N GLU A 188 4.49 -0.71 14.03
CA GLU A 188 5.61 -1.51 13.53
C GLU A 188 6.93 -0.76 13.64
N PRO A 189 8.05 -1.48 13.90
CA PRO A 189 9.39 -0.90 13.91
C PRO A 189 9.75 -0.28 12.55
N MET A 190 10.57 0.74 12.58
CA MET A 190 11.17 1.29 11.36
C MET A 190 12.02 0.24 10.66
N THR A 191 11.84 0.10 9.34
CA THR A 191 12.79 -0.68 8.54
C THR A 191 14.18 -0.02 8.57
N PRO A 192 15.26 -0.79 8.41
CA PRO A 192 16.63 -0.24 8.35
C PRO A 192 16.81 0.88 7.32
N ALA A 193 16.17 0.78 6.14
CA ALA A 193 16.21 1.81 5.11
C ALA A 193 15.51 3.10 5.56
N LEU A 194 14.32 2.99 6.16
CA LEU A 194 13.58 4.15 6.66
C LEU A 194 14.33 4.83 7.81
N ARG A 195 14.90 4.04 8.73
CA ARG A 195 15.76 4.56 9.80
C ARG A 195 16.95 5.35 9.21
N HIS A 196 17.59 4.80 8.19
CA HIS A 196 18.71 5.44 7.52
C HIS A 196 18.29 6.79 6.89
N ALA A 197 17.17 6.83 6.20
CA ALA A 197 16.62 8.06 5.62
C ALA A 197 16.32 9.12 6.71
N PHE A 198 15.67 8.72 7.80
CA PHE A 198 15.34 9.63 8.89
C PHE A 198 16.59 10.18 9.60
N THR A 199 17.55 9.31 9.95
CA THR A 199 18.80 9.75 10.61
C THR A 199 19.71 10.56 9.69
N GLY A 200 19.62 10.34 8.36
CA GLY A 200 20.27 11.18 7.36
C GLY A 200 19.69 12.60 7.31
N ARG A 201 18.39 12.75 7.55
CA ARG A 201 17.65 14.00 7.37
C ARG A 201 17.37 14.78 8.65
N PHE A 202 17.34 14.13 9.82
CA PHE A 202 17.01 14.75 11.10
C PHE A 202 18.12 14.57 12.13
N HIS A 203 18.25 15.56 13.03
CA HIS A 203 19.16 15.46 14.17
C HIS A 203 18.65 14.51 15.23
N GLN A 204 17.33 14.52 15.46
CA GLN A 204 16.67 13.67 16.44
C GLN A 204 15.48 12.95 15.81
N VAL A 205 15.39 11.64 16.06
CA VAL A 205 14.27 10.80 15.63
C VAL A 205 13.71 10.09 16.83
N ARG A 206 12.41 10.24 17.09
CA ARG A 206 11.69 9.51 18.14
C ARG A 206 10.66 8.60 17.53
N TRP A 207 10.54 7.40 18.06
CA TRP A 207 9.52 6.44 17.66
C TRP A 207 8.48 6.29 18.76
N PHE A 208 7.20 6.38 18.39
CA PHE A 208 6.06 6.24 19.28
C PHE A 208 5.13 5.14 18.79
N ARG A 209 4.65 4.31 19.73
CA ARG A 209 3.67 3.25 19.47
C ARG A 209 2.66 3.17 20.60
N SER A 210 1.50 2.51 20.34
CA SER A 210 0.54 2.21 21.39
C SER A 210 1.16 1.25 22.42
N GLU A 211 0.75 1.38 23.67
CA GLU A 211 1.02 0.35 24.65
C GLU A 211 0.23 -0.90 24.32
N VAL A 212 0.87 -2.05 24.41
CA VAL A 212 0.18 -3.32 24.22
C VAL A 212 -0.73 -3.56 25.42
N LEU A 213 -2.04 -3.60 25.17
CA LEU A 213 -3.00 -4.01 26.19
C LEU A 213 -2.77 -5.48 26.53
N THR A 214 -2.40 -5.77 27.77
CA THR A 214 -2.14 -7.12 28.25
C THR A 214 -3.38 -7.80 28.86
N SER A 215 -4.52 -7.10 28.88
CA SER A 215 -5.76 -7.66 29.39
C SER A 215 -6.28 -8.77 28.49
N PRO A 216 -6.66 -9.93 29.04
CA PRO A 216 -7.24 -11.00 28.24
C PRO A 216 -8.57 -10.51 27.66
N LEU A 217 -8.69 -10.62 26.34
CA LEU A 217 -9.94 -10.31 25.64
C LEU A 217 -10.87 -11.53 25.69
N PRO A 218 -12.19 -11.33 25.90
CA PRO A 218 -13.14 -12.42 25.81
C PRO A 218 -13.12 -13.00 24.39
N THR A 219 -12.96 -14.31 24.29
CA THR A 219 -12.88 -15.04 23.02
C THR A 219 -14.16 -15.85 22.83
N LEU A 220 -14.81 -15.68 21.68
CA LEU A 220 -15.94 -16.50 21.24
C LEU A 220 -15.47 -17.42 20.12
N VAL A 221 -15.88 -18.67 20.16
CA VAL A 221 -15.56 -19.67 19.14
C VAL A 221 -16.85 -20.02 18.40
N PHE A 222 -16.77 -20.09 17.09
CA PHE A 222 -17.88 -20.42 16.19
C PHE A 222 -17.51 -21.63 15.33
N ASP A 223 -18.50 -22.45 14.97
CA ASP A 223 -18.30 -23.67 14.20
C ASP A 223 -17.81 -23.40 12.77
N THR A 224 -18.27 -22.30 12.20
CA THR A 224 -17.88 -21.89 10.84
C THR A 224 -17.57 -20.41 10.76
N ARG A 225 -16.72 -20.05 9.81
CA ARG A 225 -16.38 -18.65 9.52
C ARG A 225 -17.60 -17.84 9.09
N GLU A 226 -18.55 -18.43 8.41
CA GLU A 226 -19.77 -17.75 8.01
C GLU A 226 -20.60 -17.33 9.21
N ILE A 227 -20.74 -18.19 10.21
CA ILE A 227 -21.41 -17.90 11.47
C ILE A 227 -20.67 -16.80 12.23
N GLU A 228 -19.33 -16.90 12.30
CA GLU A 228 -18.48 -15.88 12.93
C GLU A 228 -18.74 -14.49 12.32
N ILE A 229 -18.68 -14.37 11.00
CA ILE A 229 -18.89 -13.09 10.30
C ILE A 229 -20.33 -12.58 10.48
N LYS A 230 -21.32 -13.47 10.44
CA LYS A 230 -22.71 -13.14 10.67
C LYS A 230 -22.94 -12.59 12.08
N GLU A 231 -22.37 -13.23 13.09
CA GLU A 231 -22.49 -12.77 14.49
C GLU A 231 -21.71 -11.46 14.72
N ALA A 232 -20.55 -11.29 14.06
CA ALA A 232 -19.83 -10.01 14.08
C ALA A 232 -20.67 -8.87 13.45
N ALA A 233 -21.37 -9.15 12.34
CA ALA A 233 -22.29 -8.18 11.73
C ALA A 233 -23.47 -7.83 12.64
N ARG A 234 -24.07 -8.83 13.29
CA ARG A 234 -25.17 -8.63 14.26
C ARG A 234 -24.70 -7.81 15.46
N TRP A 235 -23.51 -8.11 15.97
CA TRP A 235 -22.92 -7.32 17.05
C TRP A 235 -22.69 -5.86 16.62
N GLY A 236 -22.19 -5.64 15.41
CA GLY A 236 -21.99 -4.30 14.86
C GLY A 236 -23.28 -3.50 14.75
N GLN A 237 -24.39 -4.12 14.27
CA GLN A 237 -25.70 -3.51 14.23
C GLN A 237 -26.17 -3.11 15.65
N LYS A 238 -26.06 -4.02 16.61
CA LYS A 238 -26.45 -3.74 18.01
C LYS A 238 -25.67 -2.57 18.60
N GLN A 239 -24.36 -2.47 18.35
CA GLN A 239 -23.56 -1.33 18.81
C GLN A 239 -24.04 -0.02 18.19
N HIS A 240 -24.39 -0.04 16.90
CA HIS A 240 -24.93 1.13 16.21
C HIS A 240 -26.28 1.57 16.81
N GLU A 241 -27.21 0.65 17.08
CA GLU A 241 -28.49 0.92 17.71
C GLU A 241 -28.33 1.53 19.12
N GLU A 242 -27.28 1.12 19.84
CA GLU A 242 -26.90 1.67 21.14
C GLU A 242 -26.11 3.00 21.05
N ASN A 243 -25.99 3.60 19.86
CA ASN A 243 -25.17 4.80 19.57
C ASN A 243 -23.71 4.67 20.02
N ARG A 244 -23.14 3.47 19.97
CA ARG A 244 -21.74 3.21 20.28
C ARG A 244 -20.91 3.13 19.01
N GLN A 245 -19.69 3.65 19.09
CA GLN A 245 -18.71 3.43 18.02
C GLN A 245 -18.17 2.01 18.12
N ALA A 246 -18.21 1.28 17.00
CA ALA A 246 -17.72 -0.09 16.92
C ALA A 246 -16.78 -0.26 15.72
N VAL A 247 -15.81 -1.16 15.85
CA VAL A 247 -14.88 -1.53 14.79
C VAL A 247 -14.85 -3.05 14.66
N ILE A 248 -15.05 -3.55 13.46
CA ILE A 248 -14.87 -4.97 13.12
C ILE A 248 -13.58 -5.11 12.33
N ILE A 249 -12.66 -5.93 12.82
CA ILE A 249 -11.37 -6.19 12.17
C ILE A 249 -11.42 -7.60 11.56
N LEU A 250 -11.29 -7.66 10.24
CA LEU A 250 -11.23 -8.92 9.50
C LEU A 250 -9.77 -9.35 9.31
N SER A 251 -9.45 -10.60 9.63
CA SER A 251 -8.12 -11.17 9.40
C SER A 251 -7.80 -11.29 7.91
N ASP A 252 -8.80 -11.60 7.09
CA ASP A 252 -8.71 -11.62 5.62
C ASP A 252 -9.82 -10.73 5.04
N TYR A 253 -9.49 -9.46 4.88
CA TYR A 253 -10.44 -8.46 4.40
C TYR A 253 -10.94 -8.74 2.98
N GLN A 254 -10.07 -9.22 2.08
CA GLN A 254 -10.48 -9.43 0.68
C GLN A 254 -11.48 -10.56 0.53
N ARG A 255 -11.28 -11.64 1.30
CA ARG A 255 -12.17 -12.79 1.28
C ARG A 255 -13.50 -12.53 1.98
N ASP A 256 -13.46 -11.86 3.12
CA ASP A 256 -14.62 -11.82 4.05
C ASP A 256 -15.44 -10.55 3.96
N ARG A 257 -14.91 -9.50 3.33
CA ARG A 257 -15.61 -8.23 3.21
C ARG A 257 -17.00 -8.35 2.59
N ALA A 258 -17.11 -9.09 1.48
CA ALA A 258 -18.38 -9.22 0.76
C ALA A 258 -19.44 -9.92 1.61
N LEU A 259 -19.05 -10.95 2.36
CA LEU A 259 -19.92 -11.68 3.26
C LEU A 259 -20.35 -10.80 4.45
N LEU A 260 -19.43 -10.05 5.06
CA LEU A 260 -19.73 -9.11 6.11
C LEU A 260 -20.69 -8.01 5.62
N GLU A 261 -20.44 -7.42 4.46
CA GLU A 261 -21.30 -6.39 3.86
C GLU A 261 -22.71 -6.93 3.59
N HIS A 262 -22.83 -8.15 3.06
CA HIS A 262 -24.11 -8.81 2.84
C HIS A 262 -24.91 -8.96 4.13
N HIS A 263 -24.30 -9.45 5.20
CA HIS A 263 -25.00 -9.59 6.49
C HIS A 263 -25.35 -8.24 7.12
N LEU A 264 -24.47 -7.24 7.04
CA LEU A 264 -24.76 -5.89 7.53
C LEU A 264 -25.95 -5.29 6.78
N ARG A 265 -25.99 -5.39 5.43
CA ARG A 265 -27.14 -4.93 4.64
C ARG A 265 -28.43 -5.62 5.05
N SER A 266 -28.39 -6.93 5.23
CA SER A 266 -29.52 -7.70 5.68
C SER A 266 -30.03 -7.24 7.06
N PHE A 267 -29.12 -7.03 8.02
CA PHE A 267 -29.51 -6.62 9.38
C PHE A 267 -30.01 -5.17 9.46
N PHE A 268 -29.42 -4.27 8.67
CA PHE A 268 -29.87 -2.88 8.58
C PHE A 268 -31.09 -2.69 7.66
N GLY A 269 -31.61 -3.76 7.03
CA GLY A 269 -32.73 -3.70 6.09
C GLY A 269 -32.45 -2.88 4.83
N VAL A 270 -31.18 -2.75 4.45
CA VAL A 270 -30.74 -1.97 3.28
C VAL A 270 -30.70 -2.86 2.06
N SER A 271 -31.32 -2.41 0.94
CA SER A 271 -31.28 -3.15 -0.32
C SER A 271 -29.85 -3.33 -0.87
N ASP A 272 -29.53 -4.50 -1.38
CA ASP A 272 -28.25 -4.79 -2.07
C ASP A 272 -28.02 -3.93 -3.32
N ARG A 273 -29.06 -3.26 -3.82
CA ARG A 273 -29.02 -2.43 -5.04
C ARG A 273 -28.59 -0.99 -4.80
N VAL A 274 -28.49 -0.54 -3.56
CA VAL A 274 -28.18 0.86 -3.22
C VAL A 274 -26.88 0.92 -2.44
N PHE A 275 -25.87 1.56 -3.04
CA PHE A 275 -24.52 1.65 -2.45
C PHE A 275 -24.36 2.64 -1.31
N THR A 276 -25.37 3.50 -1.05
CA THR A 276 -25.17 4.73 -0.26
C THR A 276 -25.71 4.69 1.16
N ASP A 277 -26.54 3.73 1.55
CA ASP A 277 -27.33 3.85 2.79
C ASP A 277 -26.89 2.93 3.95
N LEU A 278 -25.75 2.24 3.81
CA LEU A 278 -25.25 1.44 4.92
C LEU A 278 -24.49 2.35 5.92
N PRO A 279 -24.89 2.41 7.21
CA PRO A 279 -24.22 3.27 8.21
C PRO A 279 -22.88 2.69 8.69
N VAL A 280 -22.10 2.14 7.76
CA VAL A 280 -20.82 1.47 8.01
C VAL A 280 -19.79 1.99 7.03
N ASN A 281 -18.61 2.34 7.54
CA ASN A 281 -17.49 2.76 6.72
C ASN A 281 -16.46 1.64 6.62
N PHE A 282 -16.25 1.12 5.41
CA PHE A 282 -15.19 0.17 5.12
C PHE A 282 -13.85 0.88 4.95
N SER A 283 -12.82 0.45 5.68
CA SER A 283 -11.50 1.09 5.69
C SER A 283 -10.78 1.03 4.34
N ARG A 284 -11.06 0.03 3.53
CA ARG A 284 -10.57 -0.12 2.16
C ARG A 284 -11.74 -0.09 1.21
N GLY A 285 -11.58 0.60 0.07
CA GLY A 285 -12.50 0.52 -1.04
C GLY A 285 -12.51 -0.89 -1.67
N ILE A 286 -13.33 -1.06 -2.69
CA ILE A 286 -13.24 -2.19 -3.62
C ILE A 286 -12.38 -1.77 -4.80
N GLU A 287 -11.68 -2.73 -5.39
CA GLU A 287 -10.95 -2.51 -6.64
C GLU A 287 -11.94 -2.03 -7.70
N LEU A 288 -11.57 -1.01 -8.45
CA LEU A 288 -12.45 -0.42 -9.45
C LEU A 288 -12.90 -1.46 -10.51
N SER A 289 -12.02 -2.41 -10.84
CA SER A 289 -12.31 -3.55 -11.72
C SER A 289 -13.41 -4.49 -11.21
N LYS A 290 -13.72 -4.47 -9.90
CA LYS A 290 -14.80 -5.25 -9.28
C LYS A 290 -16.13 -4.50 -9.25
N VAL A 291 -16.13 -3.19 -9.53
CA VAL A 291 -17.37 -2.41 -9.67
C VAL A 291 -18.00 -2.74 -11.02
N PRO A 292 -19.27 -3.21 -11.07
CA PRO A 292 -19.85 -3.75 -12.30
C PRO A 292 -19.73 -2.85 -13.52
N MET A 293 -20.03 -1.57 -13.39
CA MET A 293 -19.92 -0.62 -14.49
C MET A 293 -18.49 -0.48 -15.04
N PHE A 294 -17.49 -0.41 -14.16
CA PHE A 294 -16.08 -0.31 -14.55
C PHE A 294 -15.54 -1.62 -15.12
N ARG A 295 -15.93 -2.76 -14.51
CA ARG A 295 -15.60 -4.08 -15.05
C ARG A 295 -16.08 -4.20 -16.50
N ASP A 296 -17.32 -3.83 -16.77
CA ASP A 296 -17.92 -3.94 -18.09
C ASP A 296 -17.27 -2.98 -19.07
N ALA A 297 -16.89 -1.76 -18.64
CA ALA A 297 -16.08 -0.85 -19.45
C ALA A 297 -14.69 -1.43 -19.78
N VAL A 298 -14.03 -2.08 -18.83
CA VAL A 298 -12.73 -2.76 -19.07
C VAL A 298 -12.90 -3.93 -20.04
N LEU A 299 -14.00 -4.71 -19.94
CA LEU A 299 -14.30 -5.78 -20.88
C LEU A 299 -14.48 -5.27 -22.31
N LEU A 300 -15.12 -4.10 -22.49
CA LEU A 300 -15.20 -3.46 -23.82
C LEU A 300 -13.83 -3.09 -24.38
N LEU A 301 -12.98 -2.48 -23.57
CA LEU A 301 -11.61 -2.16 -23.97
C LEU A 301 -10.82 -3.42 -24.33
N LYS A 302 -10.98 -4.48 -23.52
CA LYS A 302 -10.35 -5.77 -23.78
C LYS A 302 -10.87 -6.41 -25.07
N LEU A 303 -12.17 -6.31 -25.37
CA LEU A 303 -12.77 -6.79 -26.64
C LEU A 303 -12.08 -6.16 -27.87
N ILE A 304 -11.78 -4.87 -27.81
CA ILE A 304 -11.14 -4.13 -28.92
C ILE A 304 -9.67 -4.50 -29.08
N THR A 305 -8.96 -4.80 -27.98
CA THR A 305 -7.49 -4.96 -27.98
C THR A 305 -7.03 -6.42 -28.07
N HIS A 306 -7.69 -7.32 -27.38
CA HIS A 306 -7.23 -8.71 -27.19
C HIS A 306 -8.30 -9.76 -27.48
N GLY A 307 -9.58 -9.34 -27.62
CA GLY A 307 -10.73 -10.24 -27.63
C GLY A 307 -11.17 -10.66 -26.23
N LEU A 308 -12.33 -11.32 -26.16
CA LEU A 308 -12.91 -11.80 -24.91
C LEU A 308 -13.08 -13.32 -24.97
N ASP A 309 -12.97 -13.97 -23.81
CA ASP A 309 -13.36 -15.36 -23.66
C ASP A 309 -14.91 -15.52 -23.57
N ARG A 310 -15.38 -16.77 -23.58
CA ARG A 310 -16.82 -17.10 -23.56
C ARG A 310 -17.54 -16.57 -22.30
N HIS A 311 -16.88 -16.61 -21.15
CA HIS A 311 -17.44 -16.13 -19.88
C HIS A 311 -17.53 -14.61 -19.86
N GLU A 312 -16.50 -13.94 -20.37
CA GLU A 312 -16.42 -12.49 -20.48
C GLU A 312 -17.47 -11.94 -21.45
N ILE A 313 -17.66 -12.59 -22.60
CA ILE A 313 -18.74 -12.25 -23.56
C ILE A 313 -20.10 -12.39 -22.88
N SER A 314 -20.33 -13.54 -22.20
CA SER A 314 -21.59 -13.76 -21.49
C SER A 314 -21.85 -12.75 -20.37
N ALA A 315 -20.80 -12.29 -19.67
CA ALA A 315 -20.90 -11.25 -18.67
C ALA A 315 -21.25 -9.89 -19.29
N LEU A 316 -20.61 -9.54 -20.41
CA LEU A 316 -20.84 -8.30 -21.13
C LEU A 316 -22.27 -8.21 -21.71
N VAL A 317 -22.75 -9.28 -22.33
CA VAL A 317 -24.11 -9.34 -22.91
C VAL A 317 -25.20 -9.20 -21.84
N ARG A 318 -24.95 -9.69 -20.64
CA ARG A 318 -25.91 -9.58 -19.51
C ARG A 318 -25.74 -8.30 -18.68
N SER A 319 -24.84 -7.41 -19.08
CA SER A 319 -24.61 -6.17 -18.36
C SER A 319 -25.81 -5.24 -18.46
N PRO A 320 -26.30 -4.69 -17.33
CA PRO A 320 -27.39 -3.72 -17.34
C PRO A 320 -26.95 -2.33 -17.80
N PHE A 321 -25.65 -2.11 -18.05
CA PHE A 321 -25.08 -0.82 -18.45
C PHE A 321 -25.03 -0.64 -19.97
N PHE A 322 -25.38 -1.67 -20.77
CA PHE A 322 -25.47 -1.60 -22.22
C PHE A 322 -26.93 -1.62 -22.63
N ALA A 323 -27.36 -0.54 -23.27
CA ALA A 323 -28.61 -0.53 -24.01
C ALA A 323 -28.38 -1.27 -25.35
N TRP A 324 -28.63 -2.59 -25.35
CA TRP A 324 -28.75 -3.31 -26.62
C TRP A 324 -29.98 -2.76 -27.32
N ASN A 325 -29.82 -2.26 -28.54
CA ASN A 325 -30.94 -1.74 -29.31
C ASN A 325 -31.89 -2.90 -29.62
N ASP A 326 -33.04 -2.94 -28.95
CA ASP A 326 -34.08 -3.97 -29.14
C ASP A 326 -34.56 -4.13 -30.59
N ARG A 327 -34.20 -3.17 -31.43
CA ARG A 327 -34.53 -3.17 -32.87
C ARG A 327 -33.70 -4.16 -33.70
N GLU A 328 -32.48 -4.49 -33.28
CA GLU A 328 -31.60 -5.43 -34.02
C GLU A 328 -31.78 -6.89 -33.65
N LEU A 329 -32.44 -7.18 -32.55
CA LEU A 329 -32.70 -8.55 -32.06
C LEU A 329 -33.99 -9.17 -32.64
N ASN A 330 -34.90 -8.35 -33.20
CA ASN A 330 -36.16 -8.81 -33.74
C ASN A 330 -36.16 -9.00 -35.29
N ASP A 331 -35.05 -8.70 -35.96
CA ASP A 331 -34.94 -8.82 -37.43
C ASP A 331 -34.14 -10.07 -37.87
N LYS A 332 -34.04 -11.12 -37.05
CA LYS A 332 -33.47 -12.40 -37.50
C LYS A 332 -34.32 -13.59 -37.10
#